data_7bfe0b12d44cd16f839b03e6990299d2
#
_entry.id   7bfe0b12d44cd16f839b03e6990299d2
#
_cell.length_a   1.000
_cell.length_b   1.000
_cell.length_c   1.000
_cell.angle_alpha   90.00
_cell.angle_beta   90.00
_cell.angle_gamma   90.00
#
_symmetry.space_group_name_H-M   'P 1'
#
loop_
_entity.id
_entity.type
_entity.pdbx_description
1 polymer ?
#
loop_
_entity_poly.entity_id
_entity_poly.type
_entity_poly.pdbx_seq_one_letter_code
_entity_poly.pdbx_strand_id
1 'polypeptide(L)'
;MTSDSRFWWSDAWLLLAIGYSNDKGASSLAHVIGVADAIQHAVLTWEEVDGGLFRLGKAGYVTVRDEKVSLTQQGRAILGGLRENTVLKRQDELSRAIGAPPWTGHDPAGARDPDQPQIIAQQAYQAAVTQYTKHPARTLDGE
;
A
#
# COMPACT_ATOMS: atom_id res chain seq x y z
N MET A 1 -0.82 -14.64 -20.37
CA MET A 1 -1.19 -14.37 -19.78
C MET A 1 -1.19 -13.76 -18.90
N THR A 2 -1.12 -13.40 -18.91
CA THR A 2 -1.21 -12.66 -18.02
C THR A 2 -1.72 -12.61 -16.68
N SER A 3 -2.18 -13.38 -16.03
CA SER A 3 -2.62 -13.51 -14.66
C SER A 3 -1.59 -13.10 -13.62
N ASP A 4 -0.35 -13.07 -13.96
CA ASP A 4 0.70 -12.66 -13.05
C ASP A 4 0.66 -11.16 -12.73
N SER A 5 -0.18 -10.41 -13.41
CA SER A 5 -0.35 -9.00 -13.09
C SER A 5 -1.55 -8.77 -12.20
N ARG A 6 -2.16 -9.85 -11.71
CA ARG A 6 -3.34 -9.72 -10.88
C ARG A 6 -2.97 -9.09 -9.53
N PHE A 7 -3.76 -8.10 -9.15
CA PHE A 7 -3.58 -7.46 -7.86
C PHE A 7 -4.43 -8.12 -6.80
N TRP A 8 -4.03 -7.94 -5.55
CA TRP A 8 -4.75 -8.37 -4.38
C TRP A 8 -5.63 -7.20 -3.90
N TRP A 9 -6.71 -7.50 -3.18
CA TRP A 9 -7.57 -6.43 -2.68
C TRP A 9 -6.80 -5.36 -1.91
N SER A 10 -5.87 -5.80 -1.08
CA SER A 10 -5.12 -4.87 -0.23
C SER A 10 -4.14 -3.99 -1.02
N ASP A 11 -3.88 -4.30 -2.29
CA ASP A 11 -2.93 -3.52 -3.08
C ASP A 11 -3.44 -2.11 -3.33
N ALA A 12 -4.75 -1.95 -3.56
CA ALA A 12 -5.31 -0.61 -3.73
C ALA A 12 -5.22 0.19 -2.43
N TRP A 13 -5.49 -0.46 -1.32
CA TRP A 13 -5.36 0.14 0.00
C TRP A 13 -3.91 0.61 0.22
N LEU A 14 -2.96 -0.27 -0.04
CA LEU A 14 -1.55 0.05 0.12
C LEU A 14 -1.13 1.21 -0.80
N LEU A 15 -1.52 1.16 -2.07
CA LEU A 15 -1.15 2.21 -3.01
C LEU A 15 -1.74 3.56 -2.60
N LEU A 16 -2.98 3.57 -2.17
CA LEU A 16 -3.60 4.80 -1.72
C LEU A 16 -2.88 5.35 -0.49
N ALA A 17 -2.52 4.48 0.45
CA ALA A 17 -1.77 4.91 1.64
C ALA A 17 -0.41 5.50 1.25
N ILE A 18 0.27 4.89 0.29
CA ILE A 18 1.54 5.43 -0.20
C ILE A 18 1.31 6.81 -0.80
N GLY A 19 0.24 6.97 -1.55
CA GLY A 19 -0.08 8.27 -2.14
C GLY A 19 -0.26 9.35 -1.10
N TYR A 20 -1.03 9.07 -0.06
CA TYR A 20 -1.25 10.06 0.98
C TYR A 20 0.00 10.35 1.81
N SER A 21 0.94 9.42 1.86
CA SER A 21 2.15 9.61 2.64
C SER A 21 3.30 10.19 1.84
N ASN A 22 3.17 10.30 0.52
CA ASN A 22 4.27 10.61 -0.40
C ASN A 22 4.31 12.07 -0.84
N ASP A 23 3.86 12.98 -0.02
CA ASP A 23 3.80 14.37 -0.44
C ASP A 23 5.19 15.01 -0.59
N LYS A 24 6.24 14.37 -0.08
CA LYS A 24 7.60 14.91 -0.16
C LYS A 24 8.59 13.90 -0.71
N GLY A 25 8.13 12.96 -1.51
CA GLY A 25 8.98 11.97 -2.13
C GLY A 25 8.85 10.63 -1.47
N ALA A 26 9.94 10.09 -0.93
CA ALA A 26 9.93 8.76 -0.33
C ALA A 26 9.34 8.80 1.08
N SER A 27 8.56 7.81 1.41
CA SER A 27 7.96 7.68 2.74
C SER A 27 8.52 6.48 3.47
N SER A 28 8.69 6.62 4.78
CA SER A 28 9.08 5.49 5.61
C SER A 28 7.94 4.47 5.64
N LEU A 29 8.31 3.23 5.88
CA LEU A 29 7.30 2.19 5.99
C LEU A 29 6.37 2.44 7.17
N ALA A 30 6.90 2.94 8.29
CA ALA A 30 6.08 3.25 9.46
C ALA A 30 5.00 4.27 9.12
N HIS A 31 5.33 5.29 8.32
CA HIS A 31 4.36 6.30 7.92
C HIS A 31 3.28 5.69 7.02
N VAL A 32 3.69 4.85 6.07
CA VAL A 32 2.73 4.20 5.19
C VAL A 32 1.77 3.33 5.99
N ILE A 33 2.30 2.54 6.92
CA ILE A 33 1.47 1.68 7.78
C ILE A 33 0.48 2.51 8.58
N GLY A 34 0.94 3.63 9.13
CA GLY A 34 0.06 4.50 9.90
C GLY A 34 -1.05 5.12 9.06
N VAL A 35 -0.73 5.57 7.86
CA VAL A 35 -1.74 6.12 6.95
C VAL A 35 -2.73 5.04 6.55
N ALA A 36 -2.24 3.82 6.26
CA ALA A 36 -3.12 2.71 5.90
C ALA A 36 -4.09 2.38 7.03
N ASP A 37 -3.59 2.40 8.27
CA ASP A 37 -4.46 2.17 9.43
C ASP A 37 -5.53 3.26 9.54
N ALA A 38 -5.16 4.50 9.27
CA ALA A 38 -6.14 5.58 9.30
C ALA A 38 -7.24 5.39 8.24
N ILE A 39 -6.90 4.78 7.11
CA ILE A 39 -7.88 4.55 6.05
C ILE A 39 -8.85 3.43 6.42
N GLN A 40 -8.33 2.29 6.88
CA GLN A 40 -9.15 1.10 7.07
C GLN A 40 -9.30 0.68 8.52
N HIS A 41 -8.67 1.38 9.45
CA HIS A 41 -8.68 1.02 10.87
C HIS A 41 -8.11 -0.37 11.09
N ALA A 42 -7.06 -0.72 10.35
CA ALA A 42 -6.41 -2.01 10.45
C ALA A 42 -4.96 -1.85 10.01
N VAL A 43 -4.09 -2.63 10.63
CA VAL A 43 -2.66 -2.61 10.30
C VAL A 43 -2.41 -3.60 9.17
N LEU A 44 -1.78 -3.12 8.10
CA LEU A 44 -1.35 -4.01 7.02
C LEU A 44 -0.41 -5.08 7.59
N THR A 45 -0.62 -6.33 7.20
CA THR A 45 0.29 -7.40 7.58
C THR A 45 1.55 -7.35 6.73
N TRP A 46 2.59 -8.07 7.18
CA TRP A 46 3.80 -8.17 6.37
C TRP A 46 3.50 -8.74 4.97
N GLU A 47 2.66 -9.77 4.92
CA GLU A 47 2.32 -10.38 3.64
C GLU A 47 1.64 -9.38 2.71
N GLU A 48 0.77 -8.55 3.26
CA GLU A 48 0.10 -7.52 2.45
C GLU A 48 1.08 -6.47 1.98
N VAL A 49 2.00 -6.06 2.85
CA VAL A 49 2.99 -5.05 2.48
C VAL A 49 3.97 -5.64 1.46
N ASP A 50 4.57 -6.77 1.79
CA ASP A 50 5.62 -7.32 0.93
C ASP A 50 5.05 -7.77 -0.41
N GLY A 51 3.93 -8.49 -0.38
CA GLY A 51 3.28 -8.91 -1.62
C GLY A 51 2.79 -7.73 -2.44
N GLY A 52 2.20 -6.75 -1.78
CA GLY A 52 1.69 -5.56 -2.47
C GLY A 52 2.80 -4.74 -3.10
N LEU A 53 3.89 -4.52 -2.37
CA LEU A 53 5.00 -3.76 -2.92
C LEU A 53 5.63 -4.48 -4.11
N PHE A 54 5.69 -5.81 -4.04
CA PHE A 54 6.18 -6.57 -5.19
C PHE A 54 5.30 -6.35 -6.42
N ARG A 55 3.99 -6.53 -6.26
CA ARG A 55 3.06 -6.39 -7.39
C ARG A 55 2.99 -4.95 -7.92
N LEU A 56 2.93 -3.99 -7.00
CA LEU A 56 2.86 -2.58 -7.40
C LEU A 56 4.17 -2.12 -8.04
N GLY A 57 5.29 -2.62 -7.53
CA GLY A 57 6.59 -2.31 -8.13
C GLY A 57 6.73 -2.91 -9.50
N LYS A 58 6.32 -4.17 -9.67
CA LYS A 58 6.38 -4.83 -10.96
C LYS A 58 5.49 -4.15 -11.99
N ALA A 59 4.36 -3.60 -11.54
CA ALA A 59 3.45 -2.88 -12.43
C ALA A 59 3.93 -1.46 -12.72
N GLY A 60 4.95 -0.99 -12.02
CA GLY A 60 5.53 0.32 -12.29
C GLY A 60 4.92 1.48 -11.52
N TYR A 61 4.15 1.20 -10.46
CA TYR A 61 3.51 2.27 -9.70
C TYR A 61 4.36 2.80 -8.56
N VAL A 62 5.26 1.96 -8.01
CA VAL A 62 6.07 2.36 -6.86
C VAL A 62 7.50 1.86 -7.03
N THR A 63 8.41 2.48 -6.30
CA THR A 63 9.77 1.97 -6.13
C THR A 63 10.06 1.88 -4.63
N VAL A 64 10.92 0.93 -4.27
CA VAL A 64 11.35 0.77 -2.89
C VAL A 64 12.86 0.87 -2.86
N ARG A 65 13.37 1.71 -1.99
CA ARG A 65 14.82 1.90 -1.84
C ARG A 65 15.11 2.22 -0.37
N ASP A 66 16.03 1.46 0.21
CA ASP A 66 16.41 1.63 1.61
C ASP A 66 15.19 1.64 2.53
N GLU A 67 14.26 0.73 2.24
CA GLU A 67 13.03 0.54 3.02
C GLU A 67 12.11 1.76 3.02
N LYS A 68 12.29 2.63 2.04
CA LYS A 68 11.38 3.74 1.81
C LYS A 68 10.67 3.53 0.50
N VAL A 69 9.44 3.99 0.45
CA VAL A 69 8.56 3.76 -0.69
C VAL A 69 8.27 5.08 -1.38
N SER A 70 8.40 5.10 -2.70
CA SER A 70 8.09 6.29 -3.48
C SER A 70 7.13 5.93 -4.60
N LEU A 71 6.27 6.88 -4.96
CA LEU A 71 5.46 6.75 -6.17
C LEU A 71 6.32 7.04 -7.38
N THR A 72 6.10 6.27 -8.44
CA THR A 72 6.63 6.61 -9.76
C THR A 72 5.73 7.65 -10.39
N GLN A 73 6.14 8.16 -11.55
CA GLN A 73 5.27 9.04 -12.32
C GLN A 73 3.96 8.34 -12.65
N GLN A 74 4.03 7.07 -13.02
CA GLN A 74 2.84 6.29 -13.34
C GLN A 74 1.95 6.13 -12.11
N GLY A 75 2.54 5.90 -10.94
CA GLY A 75 1.77 5.82 -9.71
C GLY A 75 1.07 7.12 -9.38
N ARG A 76 1.77 8.24 -9.55
CA ARG A 76 1.15 9.55 -9.34
C ARG A 76 0.03 9.80 -10.33
N ALA A 77 0.20 9.35 -11.57
CA ALA A 77 -0.80 9.56 -12.60
C ALA A 77 -2.09 8.81 -12.29
N ILE A 78 -1.98 7.56 -11.86
CA ILE A 78 -3.20 6.80 -11.58
C ILE A 78 -3.93 7.36 -10.38
N LEU A 79 -3.20 7.80 -9.36
CA LEU A 79 -3.84 8.42 -8.19
C LEU A 79 -4.44 9.78 -8.54
N GLY A 80 -3.75 10.54 -9.37
CA GLY A 80 -4.23 11.85 -9.80
C GLY A 80 -5.46 11.79 -10.67
N GLY A 81 -5.75 10.63 -11.25
CA GLY A 81 -6.94 10.45 -12.05
C GLY A 81 -8.18 10.07 -11.28
N LEU A 82 -8.05 9.85 -9.96
CA LEU A 82 -9.22 9.50 -9.16
C LEU A 82 -10.15 10.68 -9.03
N ARG A 83 -11.44 10.42 -9.14
CA ARG A 83 -12.47 11.46 -9.12
C ARG A 83 -13.25 11.53 -7.83
N GLU A 84 -13.30 10.43 -7.10
CA GLU A 84 -14.04 10.41 -5.85
C GLU A 84 -13.37 11.30 -4.82
N ASN A 85 -14.16 11.80 -3.89
CA ASN A 85 -13.67 12.78 -2.93
C ASN A 85 -13.66 12.29 -1.48
N THR A 86 -14.03 11.05 -1.23
CA THR A 86 -13.84 10.46 0.10
C THR A 86 -12.81 9.35 0.00
N VAL A 87 -12.13 9.11 1.11
CA VAL A 87 -11.02 8.15 1.12
C VAL A 87 -11.48 6.76 0.70
N LEU A 88 -12.58 6.28 1.27
CA LEU A 88 -13.02 4.93 0.97
C LEU A 88 -13.53 4.80 -0.45
N LYS A 89 -14.20 5.82 -0.97
CA LYS A 89 -14.62 5.80 -2.37
C LYS A 89 -13.45 5.88 -3.31
N ARG A 90 -12.42 6.64 -2.94
CA ARG A 90 -11.20 6.68 -3.74
C ARG A 90 -10.52 5.32 -3.76
N GLN A 91 -10.54 4.60 -2.64
CA GLN A 91 -9.97 3.27 -2.61
C GLN A 91 -10.73 2.32 -3.54
N ASP A 92 -12.06 2.37 -3.53
CA ASP A 92 -12.87 1.56 -4.45
C ASP A 92 -12.56 1.90 -5.90
N GLU A 93 -12.49 3.19 -6.19
CA GLU A 93 -12.19 3.63 -7.54
C GLU A 93 -10.82 3.14 -7.99
N LEU A 94 -9.84 3.24 -7.10
CA LEU A 94 -8.48 2.79 -7.41
C LEU A 94 -8.45 1.28 -7.61
N SER A 95 -9.17 0.53 -6.78
CA SER A 95 -9.28 -0.92 -6.95
C SER A 95 -9.74 -1.26 -8.36
N ARG A 96 -10.77 -0.59 -8.84
CA ARG A 96 -11.27 -0.84 -10.18
C ARG A 96 -10.26 -0.41 -11.23
N ALA A 97 -9.58 0.70 -11.00
CA ALA A 97 -8.61 1.23 -11.97
C ALA A 97 -7.43 0.29 -12.18
N ILE A 98 -6.97 -0.36 -11.13
CA ILE A 98 -5.84 -1.29 -11.27
C ILE A 98 -6.30 -2.73 -11.50
N GLY A 99 -7.60 -2.98 -11.45
CA GLY A 99 -8.12 -4.31 -11.69
C GLY A 99 -8.04 -5.24 -10.50
N ALA A 100 -7.98 -4.69 -9.29
CA ALA A 100 -7.97 -5.51 -8.08
C ALA A 100 -9.37 -5.98 -7.77
N PRO A 101 -9.53 -7.19 -7.23
CA PRO A 101 -10.86 -7.67 -6.86
C PRO A 101 -11.41 -6.91 -5.66
N PRO A 102 -12.73 -6.87 -5.50
CA PRO A 102 -13.31 -6.31 -4.29
C PRO A 102 -12.99 -7.19 -3.09
N TRP A 103 -13.06 -6.60 -1.91
CA TRP A 103 -12.84 -7.37 -0.69
C TRP A 103 -14.00 -8.35 -0.50
N THR A 104 -13.66 -9.61 -0.34
CA THR A 104 -14.68 -10.66 -0.19
C THR A 104 -14.41 -11.56 0.99
N GLY A 105 -13.53 -11.19 1.84
CA GLY A 105 -13.09 -12.04 2.92
C GLY A 105 -11.58 -11.99 2.94
N HIS A 106 -11.05 -11.74 4.06
CA HIS A 106 -9.68 -11.33 4.13
C HIS A 106 -8.78 -12.47 4.57
N ASP A 107 -7.86 -12.83 3.72
CA ASP A 107 -6.82 -13.80 4.05
C ASP A 107 -5.47 -13.17 3.80
N PRO A 108 -4.94 -12.45 4.78
CA PRO A 108 -3.70 -11.72 4.56
C PRO A 108 -2.51 -12.61 4.24
N ALA A 109 -2.51 -13.86 4.70
CA ALA A 109 -1.39 -14.75 4.39
C ALA A 109 -1.29 -15.02 2.90
N GLY A 110 -2.42 -15.04 2.19
CA GLY A 110 -2.41 -15.26 0.76
C GLY A 110 -1.98 -14.05 -0.06
N ALA A 111 -1.81 -12.91 0.58
CA ALA A 111 -1.46 -11.69 -0.14
C ALA A 111 -0.02 -11.68 -0.62
N ARG A 112 0.80 -12.62 -0.19
CA ARG A 112 2.18 -12.72 -0.63
C ARG A 112 2.42 -14.08 -1.26
N ASP A 113 2.94 -14.08 -2.50
CA ASP A 113 3.34 -15.30 -3.16
C ASP A 113 4.62 -15.81 -2.49
N PRO A 114 4.64 -17.06 -1.99
CA PRO A 114 5.86 -17.58 -1.35
C PRO A 114 7.06 -17.63 -2.27
N ASP A 115 6.85 -17.65 -3.59
CA ASP A 115 7.95 -17.73 -4.55
C ASP A 115 8.48 -16.37 -4.96
N GLN A 116 7.84 -15.28 -4.54
CA GLN A 116 8.31 -13.96 -4.93
C GLN A 116 9.56 -13.56 -4.15
N PRO A 117 10.40 -12.69 -4.72
CA PRO A 117 11.50 -12.13 -3.92
C PRO A 117 10.96 -11.26 -2.81
N GLN A 118 11.69 -11.22 -1.71
CA GLN A 118 11.32 -10.39 -0.58
C GLN A 118 11.68 -8.94 -0.88
N ILE A 119 10.71 -8.04 -0.69
CA ILE A 119 10.92 -6.61 -0.90
C ILE A 119 11.24 -5.93 0.44
N ILE A 120 10.51 -6.31 1.49
CA ILE A 120 10.70 -5.77 2.83
C ILE A 120 10.95 -6.93 3.77
N ALA A 121 12.07 -6.89 4.48
CA ALA A 121 12.37 -7.94 5.47
C ALA A 121 11.34 -7.89 6.60
N GLN A 122 11.03 -9.06 7.14
CA GLN A 122 10.10 -9.13 8.26
C GLN A 122 10.56 -8.29 9.44
N GLN A 123 11.88 -8.26 9.70
CA GLN A 123 12.41 -7.44 10.77
C GLN A 123 12.17 -5.95 10.55
N ALA A 124 12.33 -5.51 9.30
CA ALA A 124 12.07 -4.11 8.95
C ALA A 124 10.59 -3.79 9.12
N TYR A 125 9.72 -4.72 8.73
CA TYR A 125 8.29 -4.55 8.93
C TYR A 125 7.95 -4.44 10.42
N GLN A 126 8.50 -5.34 11.24
CA GLN A 126 8.23 -5.32 12.68
C GLN A 126 8.73 -4.03 13.31
N ALA A 127 9.90 -3.56 12.89
CA ALA A 127 10.42 -2.30 13.40
C ALA A 127 9.51 -1.14 13.03
N ALA A 128 8.96 -1.16 11.82
CA ALA A 128 8.06 -0.10 11.36
C ALA A 128 6.76 -0.11 12.16
N VAL A 129 6.20 -1.30 12.42
CA VAL A 129 4.98 -1.41 13.22
C VAL A 129 5.23 -0.91 14.64
N THR A 130 6.37 -1.29 15.23
CA THR A 130 6.71 -0.83 16.56
C THR A 130 6.84 0.69 16.59
N GLN A 131 7.51 1.26 15.60
CA GLN A 131 7.67 2.69 15.53
C GLN A 131 6.31 3.38 15.39
N TYR A 132 5.44 2.85 14.54
CA TYR A 132 4.12 3.41 14.36
C TYR A 132 3.32 3.36 15.66
N THR A 133 3.36 2.24 16.38
CA THR A 133 2.56 2.12 17.60
C THR A 133 3.05 3.04 18.72
N LYS A 134 4.35 3.35 18.74
CA LYS A 134 4.88 4.32 19.70
C LYS A 134 4.59 5.76 19.32
N HIS A 135 4.58 6.03 18.02
CA HIS A 135 4.40 7.38 17.50
C HIS A 135 3.34 7.31 16.39
N PRO A 136 2.06 7.15 16.76
CA PRO A 136 1.03 6.99 15.74
C PRO A 136 1.01 8.17 14.80
N ALA A 137 0.81 7.89 13.51
CA ALA A 137 0.69 8.93 12.52
C ALA A 137 -0.54 9.80 12.85
N ARG A 138 -0.42 11.07 12.58
CA ARG A 138 -1.59 11.92 12.63
C ARG A 138 -2.55 11.48 11.56
N THR A 139 -3.79 11.58 11.87
CA THR A 139 -4.80 11.02 11.02
C THR A 139 -5.08 11.90 9.82
N LEU A 140 -5.88 11.35 8.94
CA LEU A 140 -6.30 12.07 7.75
C LEU A 140 -7.34 13.12 8.07
N ASP A 141 -7.84 13.17 9.27
CA ASP A 141 -8.84 14.18 9.65
C ASP A 141 -8.20 15.43 10.20
N GLY A 142 -6.92 15.61 10.03
CA GLY A 142 -6.29 16.89 10.27
C GLY A 142 -5.87 17.16 11.69
N GLU A 143 -5.70 16.15 12.44
CA GLU A 143 -5.24 16.33 13.82
C GLU A 143 -4.00 17.13 13.94
#